data_b8cba98732ee80caa2c6f2fea262ee25
#
_entry.id   b8cba98732ee80caa2c6f2fea262ee25
#
_cell.length_a   1.000
_cell.length_b   1.000
_cell.length_c   1.000
_cell.angle_alpha   90.00
_cell.angle_beta   90.00
_cell.angle_gamma   90.00
#
_symmetry.space_group_name_H-M   'P 1'
#
loop_
_entity.id
_entity.type
_entity.pdbx_description
1 polymer ?
#
loop_
_entity_poly.entity_id
_entity_poly.type
_entity_poly.pdbx_seq_one_letter_code
_entity_poly.pdbx_strand_id
1 'polypeptide(L)'
;MGNFQDLDHLDGVSISTTTANLYGNHRDDLVLFYFRKGATYASVYTQSKLISENIKWNLNIKTKKINALLVNTRNANAFTGKNGFKGLKLLADDLSNMLTEKQKEEEEKPEKIKPADILFACTGTIGETFPTEKIKSSIPDLIKKIKHTQNKYIWMKAAMGILTTDLKPKIAMEECKIGNKLIKIYGIAKGSGMIYPSLATALGFVFTDLSISSSVLKQLLKKNIKTTFNAISCDGDTSTNDMVSIFATGEANNSQINNVKDSKLEKFNNCLHTVLLNLAKRVVADGEGASKFITVSTINCKTEEDAKKISFSQIFFFFFGKKSFFFFFFF
;
A
#
# COMPACT_ATOMS: atom_id res chain seq x y z
N MET A 1 2.52 21.90 11.44
CA MET A 1 1.47 21.11 10.78
C MET A 1 1.78 21.10 9.29
N GLY A 2 2.18 19.95 8.71
CA GLY A 2 2.43 19.90 7.27
C GLY A 2 1.12 20.06 6.52
N ASN A 3 1.09 20.91 5.50
CA ASN A 3 -0.03 21.00 4.58
C ASN A 3 -0.27 19.61 3.99
N PHE A 4 -1.45 19.03 4.23
CA PHE A 4 -1.88 17.84 3.49
C PHE A 4 -2.08 18.26 2.05
N GLN A 5 -1.44 17.55 1.13
CA GLN A 5 -1.65 17.78 -0.29
C GLN A 5 -3.12 17.48 -0.62
N ASP A 6 -3.75 18.36 -1.39
CA ASP A 6 -5.15 18.20 -1.80
C ASP A 6 -5.23 17.15 -2.92
N LEU A 7 -5.39 15.88 -2.51
CA LEU A 7 -5.69 14.81 -3.46
C LEU A 7 -7.07 15.04 -4.06
N ASP A 8 -7.08 15.15 -5.37
CA ASP A 8 -8.29 15.32 -6.18
C ASP A 8 -8.72 13.97 -6.80
N HIS A 9 -9.56 14.01 -7.80
CA HIS A 9 -10.00 12.84 -8.54
C HIS A 9 -8.85 12.16 -9.30
N LEU A 10 -8.76 10.85 -9.17
CA LEU A 10 -7.90 9.98 -9.97
C LEU A 10 -8.77 9.00 -10.75
N ASP A 11 -8.73 9.10 -12.08
CA ASP A 11 -9.57 8.29 -12.96
C ASP A 11 -9.29 6.79 -12.80
N GLY A 12 -10.38 6.00 -12.81
CA GLY A 12 -10.34 4.55 -12.70
C GLY A 12 -10.17 3.98 -11.29
N VAL A 13 -10.02 4.83 -10.27
CA VAL A 13 -10.02 4.42 -8.86
C VAL A 13 -11.38 4.74 -8.25
N SER A 14 -11.93 3.82 -7.48
CA SER A 14 -13.11 4.05 -6.64
C SER A 14 -12.79 3.66 -5.21
N ILE A 15 -13.31 4.39 -4.24
CA ILE A 15 -12.97 4.20 -2.83
C ILE A 15 -14.24 4.08 -1.99
N SER A 16 -14.24 3.15 -1.06
CA SER A 16 -15.21 3.12 0.04
C SER A 16 -14.56 2.74 1.36
N THR A 17 -15.14 3.21 2.45
CA THR A 17 -14.72 2.88 3.82
C THR A 17 -15.95 2.58 4.67
N THR A 18 -15.80 1.62 5.59
CA THR A 18 -16.84 1.32 6.59
C THR A 18 -16.24 0.70 7.83
N THR A 19 -17.05 0.57 8.87
CA THR A 19 -16.68 -0.18 10.08
C THR A 19 -17.26 -1.60 10.02
N ALA A 20 -16.40 -2.60 10.26
CA ALA A 20 -16.83 -3.95 10.62
C ALA A 20 -16.86 -4.14 12.14
N ASN A 21 -16.75 -3.05 12.90
CA ASN A 21 -16.71 -3.04 14.35
C ASN A 21 -15.61 -3.96 14.94
N LEU A 22 -14.44 -3.93 14.29
CA LEU A 22 -13.29 -4.73 14.73
C LEU A 22 -12.65 -4.15 16.00
N TYR A 23 -12.76 -2.82 16.19
CA TYR A 23 -12.27 -2.12 17.39
C TYR A 23 -13.32 -1.97 18.50
N GLY A 24 -14.58 -2.35 18.25
CA GLY A 24 -15.66 -2.09 19.20
C GLY A 24 -16.09 -0.62 19.31
N ASN A 25 -15.74 0.21 18.34
CA ASN A 25 -16.11 1.61 18.22
C ASN A 25 -16.51 1.97 16.78
N HIS A 26 -16.97 3.21 16.54
CA HIS A 26 -17.45 3.65 15.22
C HIS A 26 -16.34 4.04 14.23
N ARG A 27 -15.11 3.63 14.44
CA ARG A 27 -14.01 3.89 13.53
C ARG A 27 -14.15 3.03 12.27
N ASP A 28 -13.88 3.62 11.09
CA ASP A 28 -13.71 2.87 9.86
C ASP A 28 -12.48 1.95 9.99
N ASP A 29 -12.65 0.65 9.78
CA ASP A 29 -11.64 -0.40 9.91
C ASP A 29 -11.55 -1.30 8.67
N LEU A 30 -12.40 -1.02 7.67
CA LEU A 30 -12.36 -1.60 6.34
C LEU A 30 -12.25 -0.50 5.28
N VAL A 31 -11.33 -0.69 4.32
CA VAL A 31 -11.15 0.18 3.15
C VAL A 31 -11.13 -0.67 1.90
N LEU A 32 -11.95 -0.31 0.93
CA LEU A 32 -11.99 -0.93 -0.39
C LEU A 32 -11.50 0.07 -1.44
N PHE A 33 -10.50 -0.32 -2.21
CA PHE A 33 -10.13 0.31 -3.48
C PHE A 33 -10.65 -0.59 -4.59
N TYR A 34 -11.52 -0.04 -5.43
CA TYR A 34 -12.16 -0.75 -6.52
C TYR A 34 -11.72 -0.14 -7.86
N PHE A 35 -11.32 -0.99 -8.78
CA PHE A 35 -10.87 -0.64 -10.12
C PHE A 35 -11.86 -1.27 -11.11
N ARG A 36 -12.83 -0.49 -11.54
CA ARG A 36 -13.96 -0.99 -12.34
C ARG A 36 -13.51 -1.71 -13.62
N LYS A 37 -12.56 -1.14 -14.36
CA LYS A 37 -11.97 -1.74 -15.57
C LYS A 37 -10.70 -2.57 -15.28
N GLY A 38 -10.46 -2.87 -14.01
CA GLY A 38 -9.22 -3.47 -13.55
C GLY A 38 -8.03 -2.53 -13.61
N ALA A 39 -7.07 -2.71 -12.71
CA ALA A 39 -5.80 -1.97 -12.69
C ALA A 39 -4.63 -2.93 -12.89
N THR A 40 -3.70 -2.56 -13.74
CA THR A 40 -2.38 -3.19 -13.80
C THR A 40 -1.67 -2.92 -12.48
N TYR A 41 -1.06 -3.93 -11.87
CA TYR A 41 -0.45 -3.75 -10.56
C TYR A 41 0.94 -4.37 -10.45
N ALA A 42 1.68 -3.90 -9.48
CA ALA A 42 2.89 -4.52 -8.98
C ALA A 42 2.92 -4.38 -7.46
N SER A 43 3.40 -5.42 -6.79
CA SER A 43 3.55 -5.43 -5.33
C SER A 43 4.92 -5.97 -4.93
N VAL A 44 5.41 -5.47 -3.82
CA VAL A 44 6.53 -6.01 -3.06
C VAL A 44 6.03 -6.31 -1.65
N TYR A 45 6.50 -7.40 -1.10
CA TYR A 45 6.02 -7.95 0.17
C TYR A 45 7.17 -8.15 1.13
N THR A 46 6.84 -8.33 2.41
CA THR A 46 7.79 -8.67 3.47
C THR A 46 8.70 -9.83 3.07
N GLN A 47 9.95 -9.76 3.52
CA GLN A 47 10.93 -10.85 3.39
C GLN A 47 10.99 -11.70 4.66
N SER A 48 10.08 -11.51 5.60
CA SER A 48 9.95 -12.39 6.77
C SER A 48 9.75 -13.84 6.33
N LYS A 49 10.37 -14.78 7.02
CA LYS A 49 10.13 -16.22 6.83
C LYS A 49 8.71 -16.62 7.27
N LEU A 50 8.12 -15.82 8.15
CA LEU A 50 6.76 -16.01 8.67
C LEU A 50 5.86 -14.94 8.03
N ILE A 51 5.18 -15.31 6.96
CA ILE A 51 4.26 -14.41 6.24
C ILE A 51 2.81 -14.69 6.61
N SER A 52 2.01 -13.62 6.66
CA SER A 52 0.56 -13.66 6.94
C SER A 52 -0.23 -14.34 5.82
N GLU A 53 -1.46 -14.75 6.13
CA GLU A 53 -2.30 -15.48 5.17
C GLU A 53 -2.72 -14.61 3.98
N ASN A 54 -2.90 -13.28 4.17
CA ASN A 54 -3.17 -12.38 3.06
C ASN A 54 -1.96 -12.23 2.10
N ILE A 55 -0.74 -12.27 2.61
CA ILE A 55 0.46 -12.28 1.73
C ILE A 55 0.53 -13.60 0.95
N LYS A 56 0.24 -14.75 1.58
CA LYS A 56 0.14 -16.05 0.88
C LYS A 56 -0.94 -16.02 -0.21
N TRP A 57 -2.11 -15.43 0.10
CA TRP A 57 -3.17 -15.23 -0.89
C TRP A 57 -2.68 -14.43 -2.09
N ASN A 58 -2.12 -13.26 -1.85
CA ASN A 58 -1.67 -12.35 -2.89
C ASN A 58 -0.55 -12.95 -3.77
N LEU A 59 0.37 -13.73 -3.17
CA LEU A 59 1.44 -14.42 -3.90
C LEU A 59 0.91 -15.53 -4.83
N ASN A 60 -0.27 -16.09 -4.55
CA ASN A 60 -0.92 -17.09 -5.39
C ASN A 60 -1.65 -16.47 -6.60
N ILE A 61 -1.88 -15.17 -6.61
CA ILE A 61 -2.52 -14.46 -7.72
C ILE A 61 -1.57 -14.41 -8.92
N LYS A 62 -2.04 -14.86 -10.09
CA LYS A 62 -1.26 -14.90 -11.34
C LYS A 62 -1.73 -13.89 -12.38
N THR A 63 -2.85 -13.21 -12.13
CA THR A 63 -3.39 -12.18 -13.02
C THR A 63 -2.46 -10.97 -13.07
N LYS A 64 -2.44 -10.27 -14.21
CA LYS A 64 -1.67 -9.02 -14.39
C LYS A 64 -2.48 -7.78 -14.04
N LYS A 65 -3.79 -7.94 -13.91
CA LYS A 65 -4.74 -6.91 -13.50
C LYS A 65 -5.57 -7.42 -12.33
N ILE A 66 -5.99 -6.51 -11.46
CA ILE A 66 -6.91 -6.79 -10.37
C ILE A 66 -8.05 -5.77 -10.37
N ASN A 67 -9.18 -6.16 -9.79
CA ASN A 67 -10.34 -5.28 -9.69
C ASN A 67 -10.51 -4.69 -8.30
N ALA A 68 -9.93 -5.28 -7.25
CA ALA A 68 -10.08 -4.73 -5.92
C ALA A 68 -8.87 -4.99 -5.01
N LEU A 69 -8.67 -4.07 -4.07
CA LEU A 69 -7.86 -4.24 -2.88
C LEU A 69 -8.76 -4.00 -1.65
N LEU A 70 -8.95 -5.02 -0.83
CA LEU A 70 -9.62 -4.90 0.47
C LEU A 70 -8.58 -4.83 1.58
N VAL A 71 -8.65 -3.77 2.38
CA VAL A 71 -7.78 -3.56 3.54
C VAL A 71 -8.60 -3.68 4.81
N ASN A 72 -8.16 -4.49 5.77
CA ASN A 72 -8.69 -4.49 7.13
C ASN A 72 -7.61 -4.10 8.13
N THR A 73 -8.03 -3.40 9.19
CA THR A 73 -7.18 -3.09 10.35
C THR A 73 -7.58 -3.95 11.56
N ARG A 74 -6.94 -3.77 12.70
CA ARG A 74 -7.13 -4.48 13.96
C ARG A 74 -6.63 -5.93 13.98
N ASN A 75 -6.68 -6.68 12.87
CA ASN A 75 -6.26 -8.07 12.80
C ASN A 75 -5.32 -8.28 11.61
N ALA A 76 -4.13 -8.79 11.87
CA ALA A 76 -3.08 -9.01 10.89
C ALA A 76 -3.29 -10.24 10.00
N ASN A 77 -4.21 -11.12 10.36
CA ASN A 77 -4.37 -12.43 9.74
C ASN A 77 -3.04 -13.23 9.64
N ALA A 78 -2.23 -13.09 10.67
CA ALA A 78 -0.94 -13.77 10.81
C ALA A 78 -1.02 -14.80 11.93
N PHE A 79 -0.41 -15.96 11.76
CA PHE A 79 -0.50 -17.12 12.64
C PHE A 79 -1.93 -17.66 12.84
N THR A 80 -2.81 -17.43 11.88
CA THR A 80 -4.19 -17.90 11.87
C THR A 80 -4.36 -19.23 11.12
N GLY A 81 -3.31 -19.66 10.42
CA GLY A 81 -3.24 -20.93 9.72
C GLY A 81 -4.33 -21.11 8.66
N LYS A 82 -4.77 -22.36 8.46
CA LYS A 82 -5.77 -22.70 7.43
C LYS A 82 -7.08 -21.91 7.56
N ASN A 83 -7.48 -21.54 8.78
CA ASN A 83 -8.73 -20.82 9.01
C ASN A 83 -8.66 -19.38 8.50
N GLY A 84 -7.53 -18.69 8.72
CA GLY A 84 -7.31 -17.35 8.16
C GLY A 84 -7.34 -17.34 6.65
N PHE A 85 -6.70 -18.32 5.99
CA PHE A 85 -6.71 -18.45 4.54
C PHE A 85 -8.11 -18.79 3.98
N LYS A 86 -8.85 -19.70 4.63
CA LYS A 86 -10.25 -20.00 4.28
C LYS A 86 -11.14 -18.76 4.39
N GLY A 87 -10.94 -17.97 5.44
CA GLY A 87 -11.65 -16.70 5.61
C GLY A 87 -11.44 -15.76 4.43
N LEU A 88 -10.20 -15.57 3.97
CA LEU A 88 -9.90 -14.75 2.79
C LEU A 88 -10.59 -15.29 1.53
N LYS A 89 -10.63 -16.62 1.35
CA LYS A 89 -11.31 -17.23 0.21
C LYS A 89 -12.81 -16.90 0.22
N LEU A 90 -13.48 -17.04 1.35
CA LEU A 90 -14.90 -16.68 1.50
C LEU A 90 -15.14 -15.20 1.21
N LEU A 91 -14.28 -14.31 1.73
CA LEU A 91 -14.41 -12.88 1.47
C LEU A 91 -14.16 -12.55 -0.01
N ALA A 92 -13.21 -13.23 -0.67
CA ALA A 92 -12.94 -13.03 -2.09
C ALA A 92 -14.12 -13.50 -2.96
N ASP A 93 -14.72 -14.64 -2.63
CA ASP A 93 -15.90 -15.16 -3.33
C ASP A 93 -17.08 -14.17 -3.20
N ASP A 94 -17.39 -13.72 -1.99
CA ASP A 94 -18.48 -12.77 -1.75
C ASP A 94 -18.24 -11.41 -2.43
N LEU A 95 -17.06 -10.84 -2.21
CA LEU A 95 -16.72 -9.53 -2.75
C LEU A 95 -16.71 -9.54 -4.28
N SER A 96 -16.14 -10.57 -4.92
CA SER A 96 -16.12 -10.69 -6.37
C SER A 96 -17.52 -10.82 -6.97
N ASN A 97 -18.41 -11.58 -6.33
CA ASN A 97 -19.81 -11.71 -6.75
C ASN A 97 -20.53 -10.36 -6.65
N MET A 98 -20.44 -9.69 -5.51
CA MET A 98 -21.12 -8.40 -5.29
C MET A 98 -20.58 -7.30 -6.21
N LEU A 99 -19.26 -7.25 -6.46
CA LEU A 99 -18.69 -6.30 -7.42
C LEU A 99 -19.09 -6.61 -8.85
N THR A 100 -19.28 -7.88 -9.20
CA THR A 100 -19.79 -8.28 -10.52
C THR A 100 -21.24 -7.81 -10.71
N GLU A 101 -22.09 -7.99 -9.69
CA GLU A 101 -23.49 -7.49 -9.76
C GLU A 101 -23.52 -5.95 -9.87
N LYS A 102 -22.71 -5.25 -9.05
CA LYS A 102 -22.58 -3.80 -9.15
C LYS A 102 -22.12 -3.35 -10.54
N GLN A 103 -21.19 -4.06 -11.15
CA GLN A 103 -20.70 -3.74 -12.50
C GLN A 103 -21.81 -3.93 -13.57
N LYS A 104 -22.70 -4.92 -13.39
CA LYS A 104 -23.85 -5.12 -14.27
C LYS A 104 -24.85 -3.97 -14.20
N GLU A 105 -24.97 -3.30 -13.06
CA GLU A 105 -25.82 -2.13 -12.89
C GLU A 105 -25.21 -0.86 -13.53
N GLU A 106 -23.89 -0.79 -13.66
CA GLU A 106 -23.16 0.42 -14.03
C GLU A 106 -22.57 0.39 -15.46
N GLU A 107 -22.44 -0.79 -16.07
CA GLU A 107 -21.75 -0.97 -17.36
C GLU A 107 -22.64 -1.70 -18.39
N GLU A 108 -22.57 -1.25 -19.63
CA GLU A 108 -23.26 -1.95 -20.75
C GLU A 108 -22.66 -3.33 -21.04
N LYS A 109 -21.36 -3.51 -20.78
CA LYS A 109 -20.63 -4.76 -21.01
C LYS A 109 -19.84 -5.13 -19.76
N PRO A 110 -20.52 -5.63 -18.72
CA PRO A 110 -19.88 -6.00 -17.47
C PRO A 110 -18.97 -7.22 -17.65
N GLU A 111 -17.81 -7.17 -17.03
CA GLU A 111 -16.89 -8.31 -16.94
C GLU A 111 -17.10 -9.04 -15.61
N LYS A 112 -17.05 -10.37 -15.64
CA LYS A 112 -17.12 -11.16 -14.41
C LYS A 112 -15.84 -11.00 -13.60
N ILE A 113 -15.93 -10.42 -12.42
CA ILE A 113 -14.83 -10.32 -11.47
C ILE A 113 -14.69 -11.67 -10.76
N LYS A 114 -13.43 -12.15 -10.68
CA LYS A 114 -13.10 -13.44 -10.06
C LYS A 114 -12.46 -13.21 -8.69
N PRO A 115 -12.52 -14.19 -7.78
CA PRO A 115 -11.80 -14.12 -6.51
C PRO A 115 -10.29 -13.82 -6.65
N ALA A 116 -9.68 -14.32 -7.75
CA ALA A 116 -8.28 -14.07 -8.07
C ALA A 116 -7.99 -12.61 -8.55
N ASP A 117 -9.02 -11.79 -8.74
CA ASP A 117 -8.87 -10.37 -9.12
C ASP A 117 -8.92 -9.46 -7.89
N ILE A 118 -8.86 -10.05 -6.66
CA ILE A 118 -8.93 -9.34 -5.40
C ILE A 118 -7.67 -9.55 -4.60
N LEU A 119 -7.01 -8.45 -4.21
CA LEU A 119 -5.91 -8.43 -3.26
C LEU A 119 -6.43 -8.11 -1.86
N PHE A 120 -5.72 -8.62 -0.86
CA PHE A 120 -5.97 -8.31 0.54
C PHE A 120 -4.74 -7.69 1.21
N ALA A 121 -5.00 -6.73 2.09
CA ALA A 121 -4.01 -6.22 3.02
C ALA A 121 -4.61 -6.23 4.44
N CYS A 122 -3.94 -6.91 5.36
CA CYS A 122 -4.37 -7.02 6.75
C CYS A 122 -3.32 -6.40 7.65
N THR A 123 -3.73 -5.74 8.72
CA THR A 123 -2.81 -5.15 9.71
C THR A 123 -3.45 -5.09 11.08
N GLY A 124 -2.66 -5.24 12.14
CA GLY A 124 -3.11 -5.23 13.54
C GLY A 124 -2.54 -6.39 14.34
N THR A 125 -3.33 -6.94 15.26
CA THR A 125 -2.89 -7.97 16.17
C THR A 125 -2.57 -9.28 15.45
N ILE A 126 -1.47 -9.91 15.82
CA ILE A 126 -0.99 -11.21 15.35
C ILE A 126 -1.51 -12.31 16.29
N GLY A 127 -1.89 -13.47 15.72
CA GLY A 127 -2.29 -14.65 16.51
C GLY A 127 -3.76 -14.69 16.93
N GLU A 128 -4.52 -13.62 16.71
CA GLU A 128 -5.98 -13.62 16.95
C GLU A 128 -6.72 -14.25 15.76
N THR A 129 -7.83 -14.93 16.05
CA THR A 129 -8.71 -15.49 15.00
C THR A 129 -9.15 -14.42 14.02
N PHE A 130 -9.02 -14.70 12.71
CA PHE A 130 -9.42 -13.78 11.67
C PHE A 130 -10.94 -13.55 11.66
N PRO A 131 -11.42 -12.30 11.77
CA PRO A 131 -12.83 -11.98 11.99
C PRO A 131 -13.65 -12.04 10.70
N THR A 132 -13.64 -13.18 10.01
CA THR A 132 -14.25 -13.38 8.68
C THR A 132 -15.72 -12.94 8.64
N GLU A 133 -16.54 -13.36 9.60
CA GLU A 133 -17.99 -13.08 9.60
C GLU A 133 -18.29 -11.60 9.78
N LYS A 134 -17.53 -10.89 10.63
CA LYS A 134 -17.68 -9.44 10.80
C LYS A 134 -17.34 -8.68 9.53
N ILE A 135 -16.25 -9.06 8.87
CA ILE A 135 -15.84 -8.44 7.61
C ILE A 135 -16.88 -8.75 6.52
N LYS A 136 -17.30 -10.02 6.41
CA LYS A 136 -18.29 -10.48 5.45
C LYS A 136 -19.61 -9.70 5.54
N SER A 137 -20.15 -9.56 6.74
CA SER A 137 -21.40 -8.84 6.99
C SER A 137 -21.32 -7.35 6.66
N SER A 138 -20.11 -6.79 6.57
CA SER A 138 -19.88 -5.37 6.25
C SER A 138 -19.62 -5.12 4.75
N ILE A 139 -19.42 -6.17 3.93
CA ILE A 139 -19.17 -6.02 2.48
C ILE A 139 -20.35 -5.32 1.77
N PRO A 140 -21.64 -5.63 2.04
CA PRO A 140 -22.76 -4.93 1.39
C PRO A 140 -22.71 -3.41 1.61
N ASP A 141 -22.36 -2.98 2.82
CA ASP A 141 -22.24 -1.55 3.14
C ASP A 141 -21.04 -0.90 2.43
N LEU A 142 -19.90 -1.60 2.33
CA LEU A 142 -18.75 -1.16 1.52
C LEU A 142 -19.15 -0.94 0.06
N ILE A 143 -19.86 -1.90 -0.55
CA ILE A 143 -20.29 -1.82 -1.95
C ILE A 143 -21.25 -0.65 -2.17
N LYS A 144 -22.22 -0.46 -1.28
CA LYS A 144 -23.17 0.66 -1.33
C LYS A 144 -22.48 2.02 -1.23
N LYS A 145 -21.39 2.11 -0.47
CA LYS A 145 -20.65 3.37 -0.20
C LYS A 145 -19.57 3.69 -1.23
N ILE A 146 -19.40 2.88 -2.28
CA ILE A 146 -18.39 3.14 -3.32
C ILE A 146 -18.56 4.55 -3.90
N LYS A 147 -17.47 5.32 -3.92
CA LYS A 147 -17.39 6.64 -4.55
C LYS A 147 -16.45 6.56 -5.76
N HIS A 148 -17.02 6.71 -6.94
CA HIS A 148 -16.28 6.70 -8.20
C HIS A 148 -15.51 8.00 -8.41
N THR A 149 -16.03 9.11 -7.90
CA THR A 149 -15.35 10.41 -7.87
C THR A 149 -14.81 10.66 -6.47
N GLN A 150 -13.51 10.81 -6.35
CA GLN A 150 -12.85 11.09 -5.08
C GLN A 150 -12.55 12.59 -4.96
N ASN A 151 -12.38 13.01 -3.72
CA ASN A 151 -11.86 14.30 -3.33
C ASN A 151 -10.92 14.09 -2.11
N LYS A 152 -10.31 15.14 -1.63
CA LYS A 152 -9.41 15.09 -0.47
C LYS A 152 -9.99 14.39 0.77
N TYR A 153 -11.30 14.52 1.00
CA TYR A 153 -11.94 13.90 2.18
C TYR A 153 -12.06 12.39 2.04
N ILE A 154 -12.35 11.88 0.83
CA ILE A 154 -12.45 10.44 0.56
C ILE A 154 -11.06 9.80 0.67
N TRP A 155 -10.03 10.42 0.10
CA TRP A 155 -8.64 9.98 0.24
C TRP A 155 -8.18 10.01 1.70
N MET A 156 -8.53 11.08 2.43
CA MET A 156 -8.23 11.19 3.87
C MET A 156 -8.92 10.08 4.67
N LYS A 157 -10.19 9.81 4.40
CA LYS A 157 -10.93 8.70 5.03
C LYS A 157 -10.25 7.35 4.77
N ALA A 158 -9.85 7.09 3.53
CA ALA A 158 -9.10 5.87 3.20
C ALA A 158 -7.77 5.79 3.95
N ALA A 159 -6.99 6.89 3.96
CA ALA A 159 -5.73 6.95 4.68
C ALA A 159 -5.89 6.76 6.21
N MET A 160 -6.97 7.26 6.79
CA MET A 160 -7.31 7.06 8.21
C MET A 160 -7.81 5.64 8.47
N GLY A 161 -8.59 5.06 7.56
CA GLY A 161 -9.17 3.71 7.70
C GLY A 161 -8.13 2.58 7.71
N ILE A 162 -6.91 2.83 7.20
CA ILE A 162 -5.83 1.84 7.21
C ILE A 162 -4.90 1.95 8.42
N LEU A 163 -5.04 2.96 9.29
CA LEU A 163 -4.17 3.17 10.46
C LEU A 163 -4.42 2.13 11.55
N THR A 164 -3.42 1.89 12.37
CA THR A 164 -3.53 1.09 13.62
C THR A 164 -3.11 1.91 14.82
N THR A 165 -1.81 1.95 15.12
CA THR A 165 -1.19 2.74 16.20
C THR A 165 -0.66 4.10 15.71
N ASP A 166 -0.76 4.32 14.41
CA ASP A 166 -0.37 5.58 13.77
C ASP A 166 -1.12 6.79 14.35
N LEU A 167 -0.42 7.88 14.58
CA LEU A 167 -1.01 9.14 15.07
C LEU A 167 -1.55 10.01 13.93
N LYS A 168 -0.99 9.85 12.70
CA LYS A 168 -1.31 10.72 11.56
C LYS A 168 -1.45 9.91 10.26
N PRO A 169 -2.42 10.24 9.39
CA PRO A 169 -2.49 9.69 8.05
C PRO A 169 -1.28 10.14 7.22
N LYS A 170 -0.76 9.26 6.37
CA LYS A 170 0.37 9.52 5.48
C LYS A 170 -0.12 9.55 4.05
N ILE A 171 -0.02 10.70 3.42
CA ILE A 171 -0.50 10.96 2.06
C ILE A 171 0.60 11.68 1.30
N ALA A 172 0.83 11.33 0.05
CA ALA A 172 1.75 12.01 -0.85
C ALA A 172 1.18 12.02 -2.26
N MET A 173 1.51 13.05 -3.04
CA MET A 173 1.13 13.13 -4.45
C MET A 173 2.23 13.79 -5.27
N GLU A 174 2.28 13.42 -6.52
CA GLU A 174 3.06 14.06 -7.59
C GLU A 174 2.29 13.98 -8.90
N GLU A 175 2.63 14.87 -9.81
CA GLU A 175 2.11 14.87 -11.17
C GLU A 175 3.25 15.07 -12.16
N CYS A 176 3.16 14.43 -13.32
CA CYS A 176 4.10 14.63 -14.41
C CYS A 176 3.41 14.58 -15.76
N LYS A 177 4.08 15.10 -16.80
CA LYS A 177 3.59 15.01 -18.18
C LYS A 177 4.32 13.92 -18.94
N ILE A 178 3.58 13.06 -19.61
CA ILE A 178 4.05 12.08 -20.58
C ILE A 178 3.42 12.45 -21.94
N GLY A 179 4.21 12.99 -22.84
CA GLY A 179 3.67 13.66 -24.04
C GLY A 179 2.73 14.80 -23.63
N ASN A 180 1.51 14.77 -24.15
CA ASN A 180 0.48 15.77 -23.83
C ASN A 180 -0.43 15.37 -22.67
N LYS A 181 -0.19 14.22 -22.04
CA LYS A 181 -1.02 13.70 -20.95
C LYS A 181 -0.44 14.07 -19.60
N LEU A 182 -1.28 14.61 -18.72
CA LEU A 182 -0.98 14.78 -17.31
C LEU A 182 -1.19 13.42 -16.63
N ILE A 183 -0.19 12.95 -15.92
CA ILE A 183 -0.22 11.69 -15.16
C ILE A 183 -0.20 12.03 -13.68
N LYS A 184 -1.16 11.52 -12.95
CA LYS A 184 -1.27 11.66 -11.51
C LYS A 184 -0.68 10.45 -10.79
N ILE A 185 -0.02 10.70 -9.67
CA ILE A 185 0.55 9.66 -8.81
C ILE A 185 0.18 10.00 -7.37
N TYR A 186 -0.74 9.24 -6.79
CA TYR A 186 -1.23 9.43 -5.44
C TYR A 186 -0.81 8.26 -4.57
N GLY A 187 -0.40 8.53 -3.35
CA GLY A 187 0.01 7.50 -2.42
C GLY A 187 -0.54 7.71 -1.02
N ILE A 188 -0.91 6.62 -0.38
CA ILE A 188 -1.22 6.55 1.05
C ILE A 188 -0.39 5.47 1.71
N ALA A 189 -0.05 5.65 2.97
CA ALA A 189 0.67 4.64 3.74
C ALA A 189 0.25 4.65 5.22
N LYS A 190 0.54 3.54 5.88
CA LYS A 190 0.50 3.40 7.33
C LYS A 190 1.76 2.68 7.81
N GLY A 191 2.10 2.94 9.05
CA GLY A 191 3.19 2.34 9.79
C GLY A 191 3.72 3.31 10.83
N SER A 192 4.01 2.80 12.02
CA SER A 192 4.55 3.54 13.16
C SER A 192 5.45 2.68 14.05
N GLY A 193 5.31 1.37 14.04
CA GLY A 193 6.14 0.39 14.73
C GLY A 193 6.34 -0.87 13.92
N MET A 194 7.23 -1.77 14.38
CA MET A 194 7.66 -2.99 13.73
C MET A 194 8.25 -2.70 12.33
N ILE A 195 9.12 -1.67 12.24
CA ILE A 195 9.71 -1.21 10.97
C ILE A 195 11.21 -1.44 10.98
N TYR A 196 11.64 -2.39 10.13
CA TYR A 196 13.03 -2.70 9.83
C TYR A 196 13.25 -2.85 8.32
N PRO A 197 14.42 -2.50 7.76
CA PRO A 197 14.68 -2.61 6.32
C PRO A 197 14.52 -4.04 5.80
N SER A 198 13.97 -4.14 4.61
CA SER A 198 13.59 -5.33 3.85
C SER A 198 12.07 -5.51 3.76
N LEU A 199 11.36 -4.38 3.63
CA LEU A 199 9.91 -4.26 3.72
C LEU A 199 9.42 -4.71 5.09
N ALA A 200 9.43 -3.80 6.05
CA ALA A 200 8.96 -4.00 7.40
C ALA A 200 7.81 -3.05 7.71
N THR A 201 6.71 -3.60 8.13
CA THR A 201 5.44 -3.09 8.68
C THR A 201 4.89 -1.79 8.07
N ALA A 202 5.12 -1.57 6.80
CA ALA A 202 4.42 -0.54 6.07
C ALA A 202 3.39 -1.17 5.14
N LEU A 203 2.15 -0.69 5.21
CA LEU A 203 1.24 -0.79 4.08
C LEU A 203 1.39 0.51 3.29
N GLY A 204 1.79 0.40 2.04
CA GLY A 204 1.90 1.52 1.12
C GLY A 204 1.14 1.24 -0.16
N PHE A 205 0.23 2.11 -0.54
CA PHE A 205 -0.57 1.96 -1.74
C PHE A 205 -0.40 3.21 -2.60
N VAL A 206 0.09 3.01 -3.80
CA VAL A 206 0.27 4.07 -4.81
C VAL A 206 -0.69 3.82 -5.95
N PHE A 207 -1.32 4.86 -6.43
CA PHE A 207 -2.31 4.83 -7.50
C PHE A 207 -1.88 5.80 -8.60
N THR A 208 -2.06 5.41 -9.87
CA THR A 208 -1.78 6.26 -11.01
C THR A 208 -2.74 5.94 -12.15
N ASP A 209 -3.05 6.93 -12.96
CA ASP A 209 -3.83 6.79 -14.19
C ASP A 209 -3.00 6.38 -15.41
N LEU A 210 -1.68 6.19 -15.26
CA LEU A 210 -0.76 5.82 -16.32
C LEU A 210 -1.12 4.46 -16.95
N SER A 211 -1.08 4.39 -18.30
CA SER A 211 -1.12 3.13 -19.04
C SER A 211 0.29 2.55 -19.17
N ILE A 212 0.56 1.44 -18.46
CA ILE A 212 1.88 0.82 -18.33
C ILE A 212 1.74 -0.69 -18.16
N SER A 213 2.69 -1.48 -18.68
CA SER A 213 2.69 -2.92 -18.47
C SER A 213 3.12 -3.32 -17.05
N SER A 214 2.58 -4.43 -16.55
CA SER A 214 2.88 -4.96 -15.23
C SER A 214 4.38 -5.26 -15.03
N SER A 215 5.08 -5.70 -16.08
CA SER A 215 6.51 -5.99 -16.01
C SER A 215 7.35 -4.72 -15.80
N VAL A 216 7.02 -3.62 -16.49
CA VAL A 216 7.70 -2.33 -16.34
C VAL A 216 7.36 -1.73 -14.97
N LEU A 217 6.09 -1.74 -14.58
CA LEU A 217 5.64 -1.25 -13.29
C LEU A 217 6.34 -1.95 -12.11
N LYS A 218 6.52 -3.28 -12.22
CA LYS A 218 7.25 -4.08 -11.22
C LYS A 218 8.73 -3.71 -11.14
N GLN A 219 9.38 -3.42 -12.28
CA GLN A 219 10.79 -3.00 -12.29
C GLN A 219 10.95 -1.62 -11.64
N LEU A 220 10.06 -0.67 -11.96
CA LEU A 220 10.07 0.66 -11.34
C LEU A 220 9.85 0.58 -9.83
N LEU A 221 8.85 -0.18 -9.37
CA LEU A 221 8.59 -0.35 -7.95
C LEU A 221 9.81 -0.95 -7.23
N LYS A 222 10.36 -2.06 -7.76
CA LYS A 222 11.55 -2.71 -7.18
C LYS A 222 12.78 -1.81 -7.12
N LYS A 223 12.96 -0.93 -8.11
CA LYS A 223 14.06 0.05 -8.12
C LYS A 223 13.87 1.07 -7.01
N ASN A 224 12.70 1.69 -6.96
CA ASN A 224 12.42 2.81 -6.05
C ASN A 224 12.31 2.38 -4.58
N ILE A 225 11.81 1.19 -4.31
CA ILE A 225 11.64 0.70 -2.92
C ILE A 225 12.97 0.60 -2.17
N LYS A 226 14.09 0.35 -2.88
CA LYS A 226 15.41 0.17 -2.28
C LYS A 226 15.88 1.41 -1.51
N THR A 227 15.59 2.59 -2.03
CA THR A 227 16.01 3.89 -1.49
C THR A 227 14.88 4.66 -0.82
N THR A 228 13.73 4.02 -0.58
CA THR A 228 12.57 4.59 0.08
C THR A 228 12.14 3.73 1.26
N PHE A 229 11.15 2.86 1.12
CA PHE A 229 10.67 2.02 2.22
C PHE A 229 11.72 1.01 2.75
N ASN A 230 12.65 0.55 1.92
CA ASN A 230 13.76 -0.30 2.38
C ASN A 230 14.96 0.50 2.91
N ALA A 231 14.81 1.80 3.05
CA ALA A 231 15.84 2.69 3.62
C ALA A 231 15.37 3.34 4.93
N ILE A 232 14.37 2.77 5.60
CA ILE A 232 13.84 3.27 6.87
C ILE A 232 13.86 2.20 7.95
N SER A 233 13.96 2.62 9.21
CA SER A 233 13.75 1.79 10.39
C SER A 233 13.15 2.61 11.52
N CYS A 234 12.32 1.99 12.36
CA CYS A 234 11.78 2.61 13.57
C CYS A 234 12.26 1.89 14.84
N ASP A 235 12.18 0.58 14.88
CA ASP A 235 12.41 -0.23 16.08
C ASP A 235 13.23 -1.51 15.83
N GLY A 236 13.58 -1.78 14.57
CA GLY A 236 14.39 -2.93 14.21
C GLY A 236 13.62 -4.25 14.05
N ASP A 237 12.29 -4.26 14.17
CA ASP A 237 11.48 -5.45 14.05
C ASP A 237 10.91 -5.66 12.65
N THR A 238 10.89 -6.92 12.17
CA THR A 238 10.36 -7.29 10.85
C THR A 238 8.92 -7.79 10.95
N SER A 239 8.03 -7.23 10.12
CA SER A 239 6.62 -7.62 10.09
C SER A 239 6.33 -8.81 9.20
N THR A 240 5.19 -9.45 9.50
CA THR A 240 4.61 -10.54 8.71
C THR A 240 3.75 -10.08 7.54
N ASN A 241 3.41 -8.77 7.47
CA ASN A 241 2.31 -8.24 6.64
C ASN A 241 2.70 -7.15 5.65
N ASP A 242 3.99 -6.78 5.56
CA ASP A 242 4.39 -5.65 4.73
C ASP A 242 3.99 -5.83 3.28
N MET A 243 3.43 -4.76 2.75
CA MET A 243 3.00 -4.70 1.37
C MET A 243 3.11 -3.27 0.85
N VAL A 244 3.93 -3.06 -0.16
CA VAL A 244 3.89 -1.83 -0.96
C VAL A 244 3.45 -2.19 -2.35
N SER A 245 2.36 -1.57 -2.81
CA SER A 245 1.75 -1.85 -4.10
C SER A 245 1.52 -0.58 -4.88
N ILE A 246 1.65 -0.69 -6.20
CA ILE A 246 1.28 0.36 -7.15
C ILE A 246 0.23 -0.19 -8.09
N PHE A 247 -0.82 0.61 -8.33
CA PHE A 247 -1.97 0.31 -9.18
C PHE A 247 -2.05 1.35 -10.29
N ALA A 248 -2.05 0.89 -11.54
CA ALA A 248 -2.12 1.74 -12.72
C ALA A 248 -3.41 1.45 -13.48
N THR A 249 -4.34 2.41 -13.50
CA THR A 249 -5.67 2.25 -14.12
C THR A 249 -5.63 2.36 -15.64
N GLY A 250 -4.67 3.10 -16.20
CA GLY A 250 -4.55 3.32 -17.64
C GLY A 250 -5.46 4.43 -18.18
N GLU A 251 -6.23 5.10 -17.32
CA GLU A 251 -7.25 6.08 -17.71
C GLU A 251 -6.69 7.42 -18.19
N ALA A 252 -5.37 7.69 -18.05
CA ALA A 252 -4.74 8.85 -18.66
C ALA A 252 -4.73 8.80 -20.20
N ASN A 253 -5.07 7.63 -20.78
CA ASN A 253 -5.14 7.43 -22.23
C ASN A 253 -3.84 7.79 -22.96
N ASN A 254 -2.70 7.52 -22.34
CA ASN A 254 -1.40 7.52 -23.00
C ASN A 254 -1.17 6.17 -23.70
N SER A 255 -0.30 6.15 -24.72
CA SER A 255 0.14 4.88 -25.32
C SER A 255 0.79 4.00 -24.24
N GLN A 256 0.38 2.73 -24.17
CA GLN A 256 0.89 1.80 -23.16
C GLN A 256 2.42 1.70 -23.21
N ILE A 257 3.06 1.89 -22.07
CA ILE A 257 4.51 1.79 -21.94
C ILE A 257 4.91 0.36 -21.61
N ASN A 258 5.66 -0.26 -22.51
CA ASN A 258 6.06 -1.67 -22.42
C ASN A 258 7.57 -1.88 -22.25
N ASN A 259 8.36 -0.81 -22.30
CA ASN A 259 9.81 -0.87 -22.16
C ASN A 259 10.28 0.03 -21.01
N VAL A 260 11.03 -0.54 -20.06
CA VAL A 260 11.58 0.20 -18.92
C VAL A 260 12.63 1.26 -19.31
N LYS A 261 13.22 1.12 -20.50
CA LYS A 261 14.20 2.08 -21.05
C LYS A 261 13.54 3.22 -21.84
N ASP A 262 12.19 3.27 -21.90
CA ASP A 262 11.51 4.38 -22.57
C ASP A 262 11.82 5.70 -21.83
N SER A 263 12.38 6.66 -22.56
CA SER A 263 12.76 7.98 -22.01
C SER A 263 11.59 8.74 -21.37
N LYS A 264 10.36 8.43 -21.79
CA LYS A 264 9.14 9.02 -21.21
C LYS A 264 8.94 8.62 -19.73
N LEU A 265 9.55 7.52 -19.30
CA LEU A 265 9.45 7.04 -17.92
C LEU A 265 10.34 7.79 -16.93
N GLU A 266 11.32 8.54 -17.37
CA GLU A 266 12.25 9.22 -16.45
C GLU A 266 11.52 10.15 -15.49
N LYS A 267 10.66 11.04 -16.01
CA LYS A 267 9.86 11.96 -15.19
C LYS A 267 8.90 11.21 -14.26
N PHE A 268 8.21 10.20 -14.78
CA PHE A 268 7.32 9.37 -13.98
C PHE A 268 8.06 8.65 -12.86
N ASN A 269 9.22 8.06 -13.17
CA ASN A 269 10.05 7.38 -12.18
C ASN A 269 10.51 8.32 -11.06
N ASN A 270 10.89 9.57 -11.40
CA ASN A 270 11.29 10.57 -10.41
C ASN A 270 10.11 10.97 -9.52
N CYS A 271 8.92 11.20 -10.10
CA CYS A 271 7.71 11.49 -9.33
C CYS A 271 7.29 10.30 -8.45
N LEU A 272 7.33 9.07 -8.96
CA LEU A 272 7.07 7.86 -8.19
C LEU A 272 8.05 7.72 -7.02
N HIS A 273 9.34 7.98 -7.26
CA HIS A 273 10.35 7.98 -6.19
C HIS A 273 10.02 9.03 -5.13
N THR A 274 9.65 10.25 -5.52
CA THR A 274 9.28 11.33 -4.59
C THR A 274 8.07 10.96 -3.74
N VAL A 275 7.02 10.38 -4.33
CA VAL A 275 5.84 9.90 -3.59
C VAL A 275 6.24 8.84 -2.56
N LEU A 276 6.97 7.80 -2.99
CA LEU A 276 7.41 6.72 -2.10
C LEU A 276 8.33 7.22 -0.98
N LEU A 277 9.25 8.15 -1.30
CA LEU A 277 10.15 8.76 -0.34
C LEU A 277 9.41 9.58 0.72
N ASN A 278 8.46 10.40 0.27
CA ASN A 278 7.64 11.21 1.17
C ASN A 278 6.77 10.35 2.10
N LEU A 279 6.20 9.27 1.59
CA LEU A 279 5.46 8.31 2.42
C LEU A 279 6.38 7.63 3.43
N ALA A 280 7.55 7.15 3.02
CA ALA A 280 8.52 6.51 3.89
C ALA A 280 9.01 7.46 5.02
N LYS A 281 9.31 8.72 4.68
CA LYS A 281 9.66 9.75 5.67
C LYS A 281 8.53 10.02 6.67
N ARG A 282 7.27 10.06 6.21
CA ARG A 282 6.10 10.27 7.08
C ARG A 282 5.85 9.07 8.00
N VAL A 283 6.15 7.85 7.55
CA VAL A 283 6.10 6.64 8.38
C VAL A 283 7.10 6.75 9.53
N VAL A 284 8.36 7.09 9.25
CA VAL A 284 9.39 7.26 10.28
C VAL A 284 9.06 8.42 11.23
N ALA A 285 8.59 9.55 10.71
CA ALA A 285 8.27 10.72 11.52
C ALA A 285 7.07 10.51 12.48
N ASP A 286 6.27 9.47 12.25
CA ASP A 286 5.13 9.06 13.07
C ASP A 286 5.40 7.78 13.88
N GLY A 287 6.67 7.40 14.03
CA GLY A 287 7.07 6.20 14.74
C GLY A 287 6.62 6.20 16.21
N GLU A 288 6.29 5.04 16.75
CA GLU A 288 5.83 4.87 18.14
C GLU A 288 6.89 5.35 19.14
N GLY A 289 6.54 6.39 19.93
CA GLY A 289 7.47 7.01 20.89
C GLY A 289 8.56 7.86 20.25
N ALA A 290 8.44 8.22 18.97
CA ALA A 290 9.42 9.04 18.26
C ALA A 290 9.59 10.42 18.87
N SER A 291 10.79 10.74 19.31
CA SER A 291 11.17 12.08 19.79
C SER A 291 12.05 12.84 18.80
N LYS A 292 12.72 12.15 17.88
CA LYS A 292 13.65 12.72 16.91
C LYS A 292 13.57 11.97 15.57
N PHE A 293 13.76 12.70 14.48
CA PHE A 293 13.98 12.18 13.16
C PHE A 293 15.47 12.29 12.84
N ILE A 294 16.14 11.15 12.59
CA ILE A 294 17.59 11.11 12.32
C ILE A 294 17.79 10.64 10.89
N THR A 295 18.64 11.34 10.16
CA THR A 295 19.11 10.94 8.84
C THR A 295 20.58 10.47 8.96
N VAL A 296 20.88 9.26 8.52
CA VAL A 296 22.23 8.73 8.41
C VAL A 296 22.62 8.72 6.94
N SER A 297 23.68 9.43 6.59
CA SER A 297 24.24 9.44 5.24
C SER A 297 25.62 8.78 5.25
N THR A 298 25.79 7.72 4.47
CA THR A 298 27.07 7.04 4.30
C THR A 298 27.61 7.37 2.91
N ILE A 299 28.77 8.00 2.85
CA ILE A 299 29.38 8.48 1.60
C ILE A 299 30.75 7.82 1.39
N ASN A 300 31.23 7.85 0.15
CA ASN A 300 32.56 7.33 -0.24
C ASN A 300 32.73 5.82 0.01
N CYS A 301 31.66 5.05 0.02
CA CYS A 301 31.72 3.60 0.06
C CYS A 301 32.04 3.01 -1.32
N LYS A 302 32.64 1.83 -1.33
CA LYS A 302 32.98 1.12 -2.57
C LYS A 302 31.72 0.69 -3.33
N THR A 303 30.65 0.33 -2.62
CA THR A 303 29.36 -0.08 -3.19
C THR A 303 28.19 0.49 -2.38
N GLU A 304 27.01 0.61 -3.01
CA GLU A 304 25.77 0.96 -2.32
C GLU A 304 25.41 -0.05 -1.22
N GLU A 305 25.74 -1.33 -1.42
CA GLU A 305 25.49 -2.38 -0.44
C GLU A 305 26.35 -2.21 0.82
N ASP A 306 27.61 -1.82 0.66
CA ASP A 306 28.50 -1.51 1.80
C ASP A 306 28.00 -0.27 2.54
N ALA A 307 27.61 0.78 1.81
CA ALA A 307 27.01 1.98 2.40
C ALA A 307 25.77 1.63 3.23
N LYS A 308 24.92 0.76 2.69
CA LYS A 308 23.73 0.25 3.39
C LYS A 308 24.09 -0.50 4.65
N LYS A 309 25.01 -1.47 4.60
CA LYS A 309 25.45 -2.24 5.77
C LYS A 309 26.00 -1.34 6.86
N ILE A 310 26.84 -0.35 6.51
CA ILE A 310 27.41 0.61 7.45
C ILE A 310 26.29 1.46 8.08
N SER A 311 25.40 2.02 7.27
CA SER A 311 24.29 2.83 7.77
C SER A 311 23.43 2.04 8.77
N PHE A 312 23.12 0.78 8.49
CA PHE A 312 22.33 -0.07 9.39
C PHE A 312 23.08 -0.50 10.64
N SER A 313 24.38 -0.72 10.58
CA SER A 313 25.19 -1.03 11.77
C SER A 313 25.22 0.14 12.76
N GLN A 314 25.25 1.37 12.26
CA GLN A 314 25.18 2.57 13.11
C GLN A 314 23.89 2.66 13.90
N ILE A 315 22.76 2.23 13.35
CA ILE A 315 21.49 2.19 14.08
C ILE A 315 21.57 1.29 15.30
N PHE A 316 22.15 0.11 15.14
CA PHE A 316 22.28 -0.85 16.22
C PHE A 316 23.00 -0.24 17.43
N PHE A 317 24.04 0.55 17.20
CA PHE A 317 24.76 1.26 18.26
C PHE A 317 23.90 2.30 18.98
N PHE A 318 23.02 3.01 18.26
CA PHE A 318 22.14 4.02 18.85
C PHE A 318 20.97 3.42 19.61
N PHE A 319 20.46 2.24 19.21
CA PHE A 319 19.38 1.54 19.92
C PHE A 319 19.78 1.04 21.29
N PHE A 320 21.01 0.60 21.47
CA PHE A 320 21.49 0.10 22.77
C PHE A 320 21.80 1.21 23.79
N GLY A 321 21.89 2.48 23.36
CA GLY A 321 22.30 3.59 24.20
C GLY A 321 21.20 4.42 24.86
N LYS A 322 20.04 4.61 24.24
CA LYS A 322 18.89 5.38 24.79
C LYS A 322 17.59 5.10 24.04
N LYS A 323 16.48 4.99 24.75
CA LYS A 323 15.12 4.84 24.23
C LYS A 323 14.71 6.00 23.32
N SER A 324 14.10 5.70 22.14
CA SER A 324 13.31 6.61 21.33
C SER A 324 14.02 7.42 20.25
N PHE A 325 14.71 6.76 19.30
CA PHE A 325 15.21 7.40 18.08
C PHE A 325 14.66 6.68 16.85
N PHE A 326 14.40 7.43 15.75
CA PHE A 326 13.93 6.90 14.46
C PHE A 326 14.87 7.34 13.35
N PHE A 327 15.13 6.46 12.39
CA PHE A 327 16.19 6.65 11.41
C PHE A 327 15.66 6.56 9.99
N PHE A 328 16.11 7.49 9.18
CA PHE A 328 15.98 7.49 7.74
C PHE A 328 17.37 7.51 7.11
N PHE A 329 17.59 6.73 6.04
CA PHE A 329 18.89 6.59 5.43
C PHE A 329 18.94 7.15 4.03
N PHE A 330 20.08 7.75 3.68
CA PHE A 330 20.53 7.98 2.33
C PHE A 330 21.83 7.19 2.11
N PHE A 331 21.87 6.47 0.99
CA PHE A 331 23.04 5.73 0.56
C PHE A 331 23.78 6.49 -0.52
#